data_39c4dcb3fdea633d5a1228b51430980c
#
_entry.id   39c4dcb3fdea633d5a1228b51430980c
#
_cell.length_a   1.000
_cell.length_b   1.000
_cell.length_c   1.000
_cell.angle_alpha   90.00
_cell.angle_beta   90.00
_cell.angle_gamma   90.00
#
_symmetry.space_group_name_H-M   'P 1'
#
loop_
_entity.id
_entity.type
_entity.pdbx_description
1 polymer ?
#
loop_
_entity_poly.entity_id
_entity_poly.type
_entity_poly.pdbx_seq_one_letter_code
_entity_poly.pdbx_strand_id
1 'polypeptide(L)'
;TFASYAELRDLFQRLRYADDVKAVVIVGAGDNFCSGGDVHEIIGPLIGLKAPELLMFTRMTGDLVKAMRHCPQPIVAAIDGVCAGAGAIMSMASDLRLGTARSKTAFLFNRVGLAGCDMGACNMLPRIVGQGRASELLFTGRAIGGDEAMQWGYFNRVCAPESVLDD
;
A
#
# COMPACT_ATOMS: atom_id res chain seq x y z
N THR A 1 -7.49 3.37 10.54
CA THR A 1 -8.88 3.81 10.78
C THR A 1 -9.45 4.53 9.56
N PHE A 2 -10.75 4.80 9.54
CA PHE A 2 -11.38 5.63 8.49
C PHE A 2 -10.80 7.04 8.48
N ALA A 3 -10.54 7.62 9.66
CA ALA A 3 -9.92 8.93 9.79
C ALA A 3 -8.54 8.96 9.13
N SER A 4 -7.71 7.93 9.34
CA SER A 4 -6.38 7.84 8.75
C SER A 4 -6.41 7.80 7.21
N TYR A 5 -7.39 7.11 6.61
CA TYR A 5 -7.57 7.13 5.15
C TYR A 5 -7.93 8.53 4.64
N ALA A 6 -8.83 9.23 5.34
CA ALA A 6 -9.22 10.59 4.97
C ALA A 6 -8.04 11.57 5.10
N GLU A 7 -7.30 11.51 6.20
CA GLU A 7 -6.12 12.36 6.44
C GLU A 7 -5.04 12.16 5.37
N LEU A 8 -4.72 10.91 5.04
CA LEU A 8 -3.74 10.60 3.99
C LEU A 8 -4.22 11.06 2.62
N ARG A 9 -5.50 10.81 2.25
CA ARG A 9 -6.07 11.32 1.00
C ARG A 9 -5.96 12.83 0.91
N ASP A 10 -6.35 13.54 1.96
CA ASP A 10 -6.35 15.00 1.99
C ASP A 10 -4.92 15.56 1.97
N LEU A 11 -3.96 14.87 2.61
CA LEU A 11 -2.55 15.21 2.52
C LEU A 11 -2.06 15.16 1.06
N PHE A 12 -2.27 14.04 0.36
CA PHE A 12 -1.85 13.90 -1.04
C PHE A 12 -2.57 14.87 -1.98
N GLN A 13 -3.83 15.22 -1.69
CA GLN A 13 -4.53 16.25 -2.45
C GLN A 13 -3.92 17.65 -2.26
N ARG A 14 -3.49 18.00 -1.01
CA ARG A 14 -2.81 19.28 -0.73
C ARG A 14 -1.43 19.34 -1.35
N LEU A 15 -0.68 18.24 -1.39
CA LEU A 15 0.65 18.17 -2.00
C LEU A 15 0.65 18.59 -3.48
N ARG A 16 -0.47 18.46 -4.19
CA ARG A 16 -0.58 18.92 -5.58
C ARG A 16 -0.28 20.41 -5.76
N TYR A 17 -0.39 21.20 -4.71
CA TYR A 17 -0.19 22.65 -4.71
C TYR A 17 0.99 23.11 -3.84
N ALA A 18 1.80 22.16 -3.36
CA ALA A 18 2.97 22.40 -2.51
C ALA A 18 4.23 22.53 -3.38
N ASP A 19 4.54 23.73 -3.82
CA ASP A 19 5.66 24.01 -4.73
C ASP A 19 7.03 23.84 -4.05
N ASP A 20 7.09 23.89 -2.73
CA ASP A 20 8.27 23.72 -1.90
C ASP A 20 8.62 22.23 -1.65
N VAL A 21 7.67 21.30 -1.84
CA VAL A 21 7.91 19.86 -1.70
C VAL A 21 8.40 19.27 -3.02
N LYS A 22 9.57 18.64 -3.02
CA LYS A 22 10.20 18.06 -4.22
C LYS A 22 9.99 16.55 -4.34
N ALA A 23 9.88 15.85 -3.22
CA ALA A 23 9.60 14.41 -3.16
C ALA A 23 8.88 14.09 -1.85
N VAL A 24 8.19 12.95 -1.83
CA VAL A 24 7.48 12.44 -0.65
C VAL A 24 8.08 11.09 -0.28
N VAL A 25 8.48 10.91 0.97
CA VAL A 25 8.90 9.63 1.51
C VAL A 25 7.85 9.13 2.48
N ILE A 26 7.34 7.92 2.26
CA ILE A 26 6.44 7.23 3.18
C ILE A 26 7.26 6.21 3.96
N VAL A 27 7.21 6.30 5.28
CA VAL A 27 7.90 5.41 6.21
C VAL A 27 6.98 5.06 7.37
N GLY A 28 7.10 3.86 7.92
CA GLY A 28 6.40 3.46 9.14
C GLY A 28 7.08 3.98 10.40
N ALA A 29 6.32 4.34 11.40
CA ALA A 29 6.85 4.62 12.72
C ALA A 29 7.18 3.30 13.45
N GLY A 30 8.44 3.08 13.81
CA GLY A 30 8.92 1.86 14.48
C GLY A 30 9.32 0.75 13.49
N ASP A 31 9.15 -0.51 13.92
CA ASP A 31 9.73 -1.69 13.25
C ASP A 31 8.97 -2.19 12.02
N ASN A 32 7.86 -1.56 11.63
CA ASN A 32 7.03 -2.00 10.53
C ASN A 32 6.56 -0.83 9.68
N PHE A 33 6.36 -1.09 8.40
CA PHE A 33 5.84 -0.06 7.49
C PHE A 33 4.36 0.23 7.74
N CYS A 34 3.49 -0.76 7.56
CA CYS A 34 2.05 -0.64 7.81
C CYS A 34 1.39 -2.01 7.71
N SER A 35 0.64 -2.41 8.73
CA SER A 35 -0.04 -3.71 8.78
C SER A 35 -1.43 -3.72 8.11
N GLY A 36 -1.92 -2.57 7.65
CA GLY A 36 -3.22 -2.44 7.00
C GLY A 36 -4.28 -1.73 7.84
N GLY A 37 -5.54 -1.87 7.44
CA GLY A 37 -6.67 -1.32 8.17
C GLY A 37 -6.94 -2.09 9.46
N ASP A 38 -7.44 -1.38 10.47
CA ASP A 38 -7.83 -1.98 11.74
C ASP A 38 -8.98 -2.98 11.51
N VAL A 39 -8.77 -4.23 11.96
CA VAL A 39 -9.74 -5.31 11.74
C VAL A 39 -11.02 -5.08 12.53
N HIS A 40 -10.96 -4.50 13.71
CA HIS A 40 -12.13 -4.25 14.56
C HIS A 40 -12.91 -3.01 14.13
N GLU A 41 -12.20 -1.93 13.79
CA GLU A 41 -12.85 -0.66 13.42
C GLU A 41 -13.30 -0.63 11.97
N ILE A 42 -12.62 -1.34 11.05
CA ILE A 42 -12.90 -1.29 9.62
C ILE A 42 -13.53 -2.60 9.14
N ILE A 43 -12.80 -3.72 9.26
CA ILE A 43 -13.19 -4.96 8.58
C ILE A 43 -14.43 -5.58 9.23
N GLY A 44 -14.47 -5.64 10.56
CA GLY A 44 -15.62 -6.19 11.29
C GLY A 44 -16.96 -5.54 10.93
N PRO A 45 -17.07 -4.20 10.97
CA PRO A 45 -18.29 -3.50 10.59
C PRO A 45 -18.73 -3.71 9.13
N LEU A 46 -17.82 -3.96 8.18
CA LEU A 46 -18.15 -4.13 6.76
C LEU A 46 -19.20 -5.23 6.51
N ILE A 47 -19.18 -6.29 7.33
CA ILE A 47 -20.13 -7.42 7.16
C ILE A 47 -21.57 -6.98 7.35
N GLY A 48 -21.83 -5.97 8.19
CA GLY A 48 -23.16 -5.45 8.49
C GLY A 48 -23.61 -4.28 7.60
N LEU A 49 -22.72 -3.73 6.76
CA LEU A 49 -23.04 -2.58 5.93
C LEU A 49 -23.93 -2.94 4.75
N LYS A 50 -24.79 -2.00 4.36
CA LYS A 50 -25.58 -2.07 3.14
C LYS A 50 -24.78 -1.60 1.92
N ALA A 51 -25.25 -1.93 0.73
CA ALA A 51 -24.55 -1.61 -0.52
C ALA A 51 -24.14 -0.13 -0.68
N PRO A 52 -24.96 0.90 -0.32
CA PRO A 52 -24.51 2.29 -0.38
C PRO A 52 -23.33 2.60 0.54
N GLU A 53 -23.31 2.03 1.74
CA GLU A 53 -22.23 2.23 2.74
C GLU A 53 -20.96 1.52 2.30
N LEU A 54 -21.07 0.30 1.77
CA LEU A 54 -19.95 -0.42 1.16
C LEU A 54 -19.33 0.35 -0.02
N LEU A 55 -20.19 0.96 -0.85
CA LEU A 55 -19.74 1.79 -1.95
C LEU A 55 -18.99 3.05 -1.46
N MET A 56 -19.46 3.67 -0.38
CA MET A 56 -18.74 4.79 0.24
C MET A 56 -17.37 4.36 0.79
N PHE A 57 -17.30 3.20 1.43
CA PHE A 57 -16.03 2.63 1.90
C PHE A 57 -15.04 2.42 0.74
N THR A 58 -15.44 1.73 -0.32
CA THR A 58 -14.57 1.46 -1.47
C THR A 58 -14.15 2.74 -2.20
N ARG A 59 -15.00 3.75 -2.25
CA ARG A 59 -14.65 5.07 -2.79
C ARG A 59 -13.60 5.76 -1.94
N MET A 60 -13.77 5.79 -0.62
CA MET A 60 -12.83 6.43 0.30
C MET A 60 -11.44 5.81 0.21
N THR A 61 -11.35 4.49 0.25
CA THR A 61 -10.06 3.78 0.15
C THR A 61 -9.43 3.93 -1.23
N GLY A 62 -10.24 3.85 -2.29
CA GLY A 62 -9.79 4.09 -3.67
C GLY A 62 -9.37 5.53 -3.94
N ASP A 63 -9.99 6.52 -3.28
CA ASP A 63 -9.64 7.93 -3.45
C ASP A 63 -8.28 8.27 -2.83
N LEU A 64 -7.82 7.55 -1.80
CA LEU A 64 -6.43 7.64 -1.33
C LEU A 64 -5.44 7.24 -2.45
N VAL A 65 -5.67 6.10 -3.09
CA VAL A 65 -4.80 5.63 -4.19
C VAL A 65 -4.81 6.62 -5.35
N LYS A 66 -5.99 7.13 -5.73
CA LYS A 66 -6.10 8.17 -6.77
C LYS A 66 -5.34 9.44 -6.38
N ALA A 67 -5.44 9.89 -5.13
CA ALA A 67 -4.73 11.07 -4.65
C ALA A 67 -3.21 10.88 -4.74
N MET A 68 -2.69 9.71 -4.34
CA MET A 68 -1.29 9.34 -4.50
C MET A 68 -0.86 9.36 -5.99
N ARG A 69 -1.64 8.70 -6.88
CA ARG A 69 -1.30 8.62 -8.32
C ARG A 69 -1.44 9.95 -9.07
N HIS A 70 -2.14 10.94 -8.51
CA HIS A 70 -2.24 12.30 -9.02
C HIS A 70 -1.29 13.28 -8.32
N CYS A 71 -0.50 12.82 -7.34
CA CYS A 71 0.52 13.64 -6.70
C CYS A 71 1.64 13.93 -7.72
N PRO A 72 2.00 15.20 -7.96
CA PRO A 72 3.04 15.55 -8.94
C PRO A 72 4.45 15.26 -8.44
N GLN A 73 4.64 15.17 -7.12
CA GLN A 73 5.94 14.83 -6.53
C GLN A 73 6.17 13.33 -6.61
N PRO A 74 7.39 12.87 -6.90
CA PRO A 74 7.75 11.47 -6.75
C PRO A 74 7.48 10.96 -5.32
N ILE A 75 6.89 9.77 -5.22
CA ILE A 75 6.58 9.13 -3.93
C ILE A 75 7.49 7.91 -3.79
N VAL A 76 8.27 7.88 -2.71
CA VAL A 76 9.15 6.76 -2.33
C VAL A 76 8.56 6.08 -1.10
N ALA A 77 8.33 4.77 -1.17
CA ALA A 77 8.00 3.95 -0.01
C ALA A 77 9.29 3.32 0.54
N ALA A 78 9.65 3.68 1.77
CA ALA A 78 10.76 3.08 2.52
C ALA A 78 10.18 1.99 3.45
N ILE A 79 10.32 0.72 3.04
CA ILE A 79 9.58 -0.40 3.58
C ILE A 79 10.50 -1.25 4.44
N ASP A 80 10.21 -1.28 5.75
CA ASP A 80 10.87 -2.18 6.68
C ASP A 80 9.83 -3.00 7.45
N GLY A 81 10.13 -4.26 7.77
CA GLY A 81 9.20 -5.15 8.47
C GLY A 81 7.90 -5.41 7.70
N VAL A 82 6.77 -5.37 8.40
CA VAL A 82 5.45 -5.71 7.84
C VAL A 82 4.90 -4.60 6.94
N CYS A 83 4.49 -5.00 5.72
CA CYS A 83 3.83 -4.16 4.73
C CYS A 83 2.61 -4.93 4.20
N ALA A 84 1.43 -4.76 4.81
CA ALA A 84 0.28 -5.60 4.52
C ALA A 84 -1.01 -4.79 4.27
N GLY A 85 -1.95 -5.37 3.54
CA GLY A 85 -3.25 -4.77 3.24
C GLY A 85 -3.10 -3.35 2.67
N ALA A 86 -3.65 -2.34 3.34
CA ALA A 86 -3.52 -0.94 2.92
C ALA A 86 -2.06 -0.48 2.81
N GLY A 87 -1.15 -1.00 3.67
CA GLY A 87 0.28 -0.73 3.57
C GLY A 87 0.86 -1.24 2.25
N ALA A 88 0.52 -2.47 1.85
CA ALA A 88 0.95 -3.03 0.56
C ALA A 88 0.38 -2.21 -0.62
N ILE A 89 -0.84 -1.70 -0.50
CA ILE A 89 -1.43 -0.83 -1.52
C ILE A 89 -0.73 0.51 -1.61
N MET A 90 -0.46 1.18 -0.48
CA MET A 90 0.27 2.45 -0.48
C MET A 90 1.68 2.28 -1.06
N SER A 91 2.38 1.22 -0.70
CA SER A 91 3.68 0.91 -1.31
C SER A 91 3.58 0.64 -2.81
N MET A 92 2.56 -0.09 -3.25
CA MET A 92 2.29 -0.34 -4.69
C MET A 92 1.93 0.95 -5.44
N ALA A 93 1.19 1.88 -4.81
CA ALA A 93 0.80 3.16 -5.38
C ALA A 93 1.94 4.18 -5.42
N SER A 94 3.02 3.97 -4.68
CA SER A 94 4.24 4.78 -4.72
C SER A 94 5.02 4.56 -6.02
N ASP A 95 5.83 5.53 -6.42
CA ASP A 95 6.64 5.43 -7.64
C ASP A 95 7.86 4.51 -7.44
N LEU A 96 8.52 4.63 -6.31
CA LEU A 96 9.66 3.79 -5.93
C LEU A 96 9.37 3.05 -4.61
N ARG A 97 9.93 1.86 -4.48
CA ARG A 97 9.85 0.99 -3.29
C ARG A 97 11.25 0.54 -2.92
N LEU A 98 11.75 1.05 -1.81
CA LEU A 98 12.96 0.58 -1.17
C LEU A 98 12.55 -0.37 -0.03
N GLY A 99 13.08 -1.56 0.01
CA GLY A 99 12.76 -2.55 1.03
C GLY A 99 13.99 -2.99 1.81
N THR A 100 13.78 -3.71 2.89
CA THR A 100 14.85 -4.41 3.62
C THR A 100 14.72 -5.92 3.47
N ALA A 101 15.76 -6.68 3.78
CA ALA A 101 15.71 -8.14 3.73
C ALA A 101 14.63 -8.73 4.67
N ARG A 102 14.30 -8.04 5.77
CA ARG A 102 13.26 -8.47 6.73
C ARG A 102 11.84 -8.05 6.32
N SER A 103 11.68 -7.27 5.26
CA SER A 103 10.37 -6.83 4.78
C SER A 103 9.48 -8.01 4.38
N LYS A 104 8.19 -7.92 4.74
CA LYS A 104 7.16 -8.89 4.37
C LYS A 104 5.98 -8.15 3.78
N THR A 105 5.82 -8.25 2.46
CA THR A 105 4.72 -7.60 1.75
C THR A 105 3.61 -8.60 1.45
N ALA A 106 2.34 -8.26 1.80
CA ALA A 106 1.19 -9.14 1.60
C ALA A 106 -0.10 -8.38 1.25
N PHE A 107 -0.83 -8.90 0.25
CA PHE A 107 -2.14 -8.40 -0.17
C PHE A 107 -3.24 -9.28 0.47
N LEU A 108 -3.61 -8.98 1.71
CA LEU A 108 -4.40 -9.87 2.58
C LEU A 108 -5.93 -9.78 2.37
N PHE A 109 -6.42 -9.13 1.34
CA PHE A 109 -7.84 -8.83 1.15
C PHE A 109 -8.74 -10.07 1.18
N ASN A 110 -8.35 -11.13 0.48
CA ASN A 110 -9.09 -12.38 0.43
C ASN A 110 -9.18 -13.10 1.79
N ARG A 111 -8.23 -12.86 2.70
CA ARG A 111 -8.22 -13.46 4.04
C ARG A 111 -9.22 -12.81 4.99
N VAL A 112 -9.70 -11.63 4.66
CA VAL A 112 -10.69 -10.87 5.43
C VAL A 112 -12.02 -10.72 4.68
N GLY A 113 -12.24 -11.52 3.63
CA GLY A 113 -13.48 -11.53 2.87
C GLY A 113 -13.62 -10.42 1.83
N LEU A 114 -12.58 -9.64 1.59
CA LEU A 114 -12.54 -8.65 0.51
C LEU A 114 -12.00 -9.26 -0.77
N ALA A 115 -12.40 -8.72 -1.91
CA ALA A 115 -11.85 -9.15 -3.20
C ALA A 115 -10.38 -8.72 -3.35
N GLY A 116 -9.56 -9.57 -3.96
CA GLY A 116 -8.14 -9.28 -4.20
C GLY A 116 -7.88 -8.05 -5.10
N CYS A 117 -8.91 -7.53 -5.76
CA CYS A 117 -8.84 -6.33 -6.58
C CYS A 117 -8.97 -5.02 -5.79
N ASP A 118 -9.18 -5.08 -4.48
CA ASP A 118 -9.43 -3.89 -3.66
C ASP A 118 -8.36 -2.83 -3.84
N MET A 119 -8.76 -1.56 -3.70
CA MET A 119 -7.90 -0.37 -3.84
C MET A 119 -7.05 -0.37 -5.13
N GLY A 120 -7.48 -1.05 -6.20
CA GLY A 120 -6.79 -1.07 -7.50
C GLY A 120 -5.65 -2.07 -7.63
N ALA A 121 -5.50 -3.03 -6.71
CA ALA A 121 -4.41 -4.02 -6.73
C ALA A 121 -4.38 -4.81 -8.04
N CYS A 122 -5.52 -5.28 -8.54
CA CYS A 122 -5.60 -6.05 -9.79
C CYS A 122 -5.20 -5.25 -11.05
N ASN A 123 -5.18 -3.92 -11.00
CA ASN A 123 -4.75 -3.07 -12.10
C ASN A 123 -3.25 -2.72 -12.02
N MET A 124 -2.74 -2.42 -10.83
CA MET A 124 -1.38 -1.91 -10.66
C MET A 124 -0.35 -3.01 -10.44
N LEU A 125 -0.66 -4.02 -9.62
CA LEU A 125 0.30 -5.07 -9.28
C LEU A 125 0.80 -5.85 -10.50
N PRO A 126 -0.04 -6.22 -11.49
CA PRO A 126 0.45 -6.90 -12.70
C PRO A 126 1.45 -6.09 -13.53
N ARG A 127 1.38 -4.77 -13.47
CA ARG A 127 2.33 -3.87 -14.17
C ARG A 127 3.68 -3.79 -13.46
N ILE A 128 3.75 -4.18 -12.20
CA ILE A 128 4.98 -4.19 -11.40
C ILE A 128 5.65 -5.56 -11.47
N VAL A 129 4.92 -6.63 -11.16
CA VAL A 129 5.51 -7.97 -10.99
C VAL A 129 5.14 -8.97 -12.10
N GLY A 130 4.29 -8.56 -13.04
CA GLY A 130 3.74 -9.42 -14.08
C GLY A 130 2.46 -10.15 -13.64
N GLN A 131 1.62 -10.56 -14.63
CA GLN A 131 0.27 -11.09 -14.38
C GLN A 131 0.27 -12.35 -13.50
N GLY A 132 1.15 -13.32 -13.77
CA GLY A 132 1.16 -14.59 -13.03
C GLY A 132 1.46 -14.41 -11.54
N ARG A 133 2.50 -13.64 -11.23
CA ARG A 133 2.91 -13.32 -9.84
C ARG A 133 1.86 -12.48 -9.12
N ALA A 134 1.26 -11.51 -9.80
CA ALA A 134 0.17 -10.71 -9.24
C ALA A 134 -1.04 -11.60 -8.90
N SER A 135 -1.44 -12.50 -9.79
CA SER A 135 -2.54 -13.45 -9.56
C SER A 135 -2.24 -14.36 -8.36
N GLU A 136 -1.01 -14.88 -8.27
CA GLU A 136 -0.59 -15.69 -7.11
C GLU A 136 -0.76 -14.92 -5.80
N LEU A 137 -0.24 -13.69 -5.71
CA LEU A 137 -0.34 -12.89 -4.49
C LEU A 137 -1.79 -12.53 -4.13
N LEU A 138 -2.59 -12.13 -5.12
CA LEU A 138 -3.96 -11.68 -4.88
C LEU A 138 -4.91 -12.86 -4.57
N PHE A 139 -4.68 -14.05 -5.12
CA PHE A 139 -5.51 -15.22 -4.84
C PHE A 139 -5.12 -15.94 -3.55
N THR A 140 -3.81 -16.02 -3.24
CA THR A 140 -3.35 -16.74 -2.05
C THR A 140 -3.27 -15.86 -0.81
N GLY A 141 -3.05 -14.56 -0.98
CA GLY A 141 -2.76 -13.64 0.12
C GLY A 141 -1.46 -14.00 0.86
N ARG A 142 -0.53 -14.73 0.19
CA ARG A 142 0.77 -15.02 0.81
C ARG A 142 1.64 -13.77 0.88
N ALA A 143 2.54 -13.75 1.82
CA ALA A 143 3.58 -12.73 1.87
C ALA A 143 4.75 -13.08 0.96
N ILE A 144 5.39 -12.04 0.39
CA ILE A 144 6.71 -12.12 -0.22
C ILE A 144 7.73 -11.44 0.69
N GLY A 145 8.92 -12.05 0.82
CA GLY A 145 10.05 -11.48 1.55
C GLY A 145 10.81 -10.45 0.72
N GLY A 146 11.76 -9.75 1.35
CA GLY A 146 12.55 -8.70 0.70
C GLY A 146 13.29 -9.17 -0.56
N ASP A 147 13.95 -10.31 -0.47
CA ASP A 147 14.72 -10.88 -1.60
C ASP A 147 13.81 -11.31 -2.76
N GLU A 148 12.69 -11.96 -2.46
CA GLU A 148 11.71 -12.37 -3.46
C GLU A 148 11.07 -11.13 -4.12
N ALA A 149 10.74 -10.11 -3.34
CA ALA A 149 10.20 -8.85 -3.82
C ALA A 149 11.20 -8.13 -4.76
N MET A 150 12.49 -8.19 -4.45
CA MET A 150 13.55 -7.67 -5.33
C MET A 150 13.64 -8.47 -6.63
N GLN A 151 13.67 -9.80 -6.55
CA GLN A 151 13.72 -10.69 -7.74
C GLN A 151 12.50 -10.51 -8.66
N TRP A 152 11.36 -10.18 -8.10
CA TRP A 152 10.12 -9.98 -8.86
C TRP A 152 9.95 -8.57 -9.42
N GLY A 153 10.86 -7.65 -9.08
CA GLY A 153 10.79 -6.24 -9.46
C GLY A 153 9.74 -5.44 -8.68
N TYR A 154 9.27 -5.98 -7.56
CA TYR A 154 8.40 -5.24 -6.65
C TYR A 154 9.21 -4.16 -5.92
N PHE A 155 10.38 -4.50 -5.37
CA PHE A 155 11.33 -3.53 -4.85
C PHE A 155 12.29 -3.04 -5.93
N ASN A 156 12.59 -1.76 -5.92
CA ASN A 156 13.63 -1.14 -6.73
C ASN A 156 15.02 -1.41 -6.16
N ARG A 157 15.11 -1.56 -4.82
CA ARG A 157 16.34 -1.85 -4.09
C ARG A 157 16.02 -2.53 -2.77
N VAL A 158 16.94 -3.35 -2.28
CA VAL A 158 16.97 -3.85 -0.90
C VAL A 158 18.13 -3.19 -0.19
N CYS A 159 17.83 -2.52 0.92
CA CYS A 159 18.75 -1.72 1.73
C CYS A 159 18.94 -2.37 3.10
N ALA A 160 19.97 -1.96 3.82
CA ALA A 160 20.07 -2.27 5.24
C ALA A 160 18.99 -1.48 6.03
N PRO A 161 18.42 -2.03 7.11
CA PRO A 161 17.33 -1.35 7.84
C PRO A 161 17.72 0.06 8.33
N GLU A 162 18.97 0.23 8.74
CA GLU A 162 19.51 1.50 9.24
C GLU A 162 19.73 2.55 8.14
N SER A 163 19.78 2.15 6.87
CA SER A 163 20.08 3.05 5.73
C SER A 163 18.90 3.21 4.76
N VAL A 164 17.77 2.57 5.00
CA VAL A 164 16.63 2.59 4.05
C VAL A 164 16.07 3.99 3.79
N LEU A 165 16.33 4.94 4.67
CA LEU A 165 15.97 6.36 4.50
C LEU A 165 17.08 7.21 3.90
N ASP A 166 18.33 6.74 3.92
CA ASP A 166 19.50 7.47 3.43
C ASP A 166 19.81 7.08 1.97
N ASP A 167 19.34 5.93 1.51
CA ASP A 167 19.47 5.40 0.15
C ASP A 167 18.50 6.01 -0.86
#